data_18fc6821a382b07c48786dae8fca1ec2
#
_entry.id   18fc6821a382b07c48786dae8fca1ec2
#
_cell.length_a   1.000
_cell.length_b   1.000
_cell.length_c   1.000
_cell.angle_alpha   90.00
_cell.angle_beta   90.00
_cell.angle_gamma   90.00
#
_symmetry.space_group_name_H-M   'P 1'
#
loop_
_entity.id
_entity.type
_entity.pdbx_description
1 polymer ?
#
loop_
_entity_poly.entity_id
_entity_poly.type
_entity_poly.pdbx_seq_one_letter_code
_entity_poly.pdbx_strand_id
1 'polypeptide(L)'
;MNRIIIYATLACLCFGAASCGSTPEPSVPKVSIFCDHIESVARQEGIPFAEAAKLVKDIGFTGADVRVFQKEDEIRALDSLGFEHACAITDINYSKGDQKELEDKTIAFMDEHGFDRLLLVTGLLPEEGIPQSEIVLARERIAAFATRVKNLGYTIMVEDYDSKRSLCYDSERLDSLFSVASNLGLVFDSGNFIFAGQDALEQLKHFRDRIGHVHLKDRKAQDDMTCVPIGTGCIPIGDIISDLSGSGYQGWFTVEQFGSRNMLEDSKTSYDNIIKLITK
;
A
#
# COMPACT_ATOMS: atom_id res chain seq x y z
N MET A 1 -82.39 -22.69 -6.52
CA MET A 1 -81.41 -21.90 -7.35
C MET A 1 -80.02 -22.07 -6.77
N ASN A 2 -79.33 -23.09 -7.27
CA ASN A 2 -77.95 -23.43 -6.83
C ASN A 2 -76.93 -22.75 -7.72
N ARG A 3 -76.07 -21.90 -7.12
CA ARG A 3 -74.93 -21.32 -7.80
C ARG A 3 -73.70 -22.21 -7.55
N ILE A 4 -73.20 -22.79 -8.61
CA ILE A 4 -71.98 -23.56 -8.63
C ILE A 4 -70.80 -22.58 -8.78
N ILE A 5 -69.88 -22.60 -7.81
CA ILE A 5 -68.64 -21.81 -7.84
C ILE A 5 -67.55 -22.75 -8.34
N ILE A 6 -66.99 -22.43 -9.51
CA ILE A 6 -65.89 -23.14 -10.13
C ILE A 6 -64.59 -22.48 -9.63
N TYR A 7 -63.78 -23.22 -8.87
CA TYR A 7 -62.41 -22.80 -8.52
C TYR A 7 -61.43 -23.18 -9.66
N ALA A 8 -60.89 -22.18 -10.30
CA ALA A 8 -59.79 -22.36 -11.22
C ALA A 8 -58.47 -22.35 -10.46
N THR A 9 -57.82 -23.49 -10.42
CA THR A 9 -56.45 -23.68 -9.88
C THR A 9 -55.40 -23.17 -10.89
N LEU A 10 -54.77 -22.08 -10.61
CA LEU A 10 -53.65 -21.53 -11.39
C LEU A 10 -52.35 -22.23 -10.95
N ALA A 11 -51.82 -23.11 -11.75
CA ALA A 11 -50.51 -23.71 -11.51
C ALA A 11 -49.41 -22.72 -11.94
N CYS A 12 -48.71 -22.12 -10.97
CA CYS A 12 -47.49 -21.33 -11.22
C CYS A 12 -46.35 -22.32 -11.53
N LEU A 13 -45.95 -22.39 -12.80
CA LEU A 13 -44.66 -22.95 -13.22
C LEU A 13 -43.53 -21.97 -12.86
N CYS A 14 -42.84 -22.23 -11.77
CA CYS A 14 -41.56 -21.56 -11.46
C CYS A 14 -40.48 -22.10 -12.41
N PHE A 15 -40.18 -21.32 -13.45
CA PHE A 15 -38.92 -21.50 -14.19
C PHE A 15 -37.79 -21.02 -13.30
N GLY A 16 -37.01 -21.95 -12.74
CA GLY A 16 -35.75 -21.66 -12.10
C GLY A 16 -34.76 -21.16 -13.16
N ALA A 17 -34.52 -19.86 -13.19
CA ALA A 17 -33.38 -19.30 -13.89
C ALA A 17 -32.13 -19.77 -13.16
N ALA A 18 -31.42 -20.74 -13.73
CA ALA A 18 -30.07 -21.03 -13.32
C ALA A 18 -29.22 -19.80 -13.62
N SER A 19 -28.86 -19.08 -12.56
CA SER A 19 -27.84 -18.03 -12.64
C SER A 19 -26.53 -18.71 -13.03
N CYS A 20 -26.13 -18.58 -14.29
CA CYS A 20 -24.75 -18.82 -14.68
C CYS A 20 -23.91 -17.83 -13.90
N GLY A 21 -23.24 -18.29 -12.84
CA GLY A 21 -22.20 -17.53 -12.19
C GLY A 21 -21.12 -17.24 -13.22
N SER A 22 -21.06 -15.99 -13.68
CA SER A 22 -19.91 -15.50 -14.42
C SER A 22 -18.70 -15.69 -13.49
N THR A 23 -17.74 -16.54 -13.88
CA THR A 23 -16.40 -16.50 -13.28
C THR A 23 -15.96 -15.05 -13.35
N PRO A 24 -15.53 -14.44 -12.23
CA PRO A 24 -14.99 -13.08 -12.30
C PRO A 24 -13.86 -13.09 -13.32
N GLU A 25 -13.87 -12.15 -14.26
CA GLU A 25 -12.72 -11.95 -15.11
C GLU A 25 -11.51 -11.70 -14.20
N PRO A 26 -10.35 -12.28 -14.53
CA PRO A 26 -9.15 -12.04 -13.76
C PRO A 26 -8.92 -10.53 -13.71
N SER A 27 -8.99 -9.95 -12.51
CA SER A 27 -8.76 -8.52 -12.32
C SER A 27 -7.35 -8.20 -12.80
N VAL A 28 -7.22 -7.17 -13.64
CA VAL A 28 -5.91 -6.67 -14.08
C VAL A 28 -5.12 -6.31 -12.81
N PRO A 29 -3.89 -6.83 -12.67
CA PRO A 29 -3.07 -6.54 -11.50
C PRO A 29 -2.89 -5.03 -11.34
N LYS A 30 -3.13 -4.52 -10.13
CA LYS A 30 -2.92 -3.12 -9.81
C LYS A 30 -1.44 -2.90 -9.47
N VAL A 31 -0.71 -2.27 -10.39
CA VAL A 31 0.70 -1.92 -10.19
C VAL A 31 0.82 -0.41 -10.09
N SER A 32 1.35 0.07 -8.96
CA SER A 32 1.60 1.47 -8.68
C SER A 32 3.08 1.76 -8.48
N ILE A 33 3.41 3.03 -8.38
CA ILE A 33 4.76 3.53 -8.18
C ILE A 33 4.74 4.70 -7.19
N PHE A 34 5.81 4.91 -6.46
CA PHE A 34 5.98 6.12 -5.66
C PHE A 34 6.05 7.38 -6.55
N CYS A 35 5.34 8.43 -6.18
CA CYS A 35 5.44 9.73 -6.84
C CYS A 35 6.89 10.27 -6.80
N ASP A 36 7.63 10.03 -5.71
CA ASP A 36 9.07 10.31 -5.58
C ASP A 36 9.92 9.71 -6.72
N HIS A 37 9.51 8.56 -7.28
CA HIS A 37 10.23 7.93 -8.40
C HIS A 37 9.93 8.65 -9.71
N ILE A 38 8.70 9.15 -9.90
CA ILE A 38 8.34 10.00 -11.04
C ILE A 38 9.13 11.31 -10.99
N GLU A 39 9.26 11.93 -9.80
CA GLU A 39 10.14 13.08 -9.60
C GLU A 39 11.61 12.75 -9.92
N SER A 40 12.05 11.54 -9.59
CA SER A 40 13.40 11.08 -9.91
C SER A 40 13.61 10.92 -11.41
N VAL A 41 12.64 10.39 -12.15
CA VAL A 41 12.66 10.36 -13.62
C VAL A 41 12.75 11.78 -14.16
N ALA A 42 11.87 12.70 -13.72
CA ALA A 42 11.86 14.09 -14.17
C ALA A 42 13.24 14.76 -14.00
N ARG A 43 13.85 14.56 -12.83
CA ARG A 43 15.18 15.10 -12.53
C ARG A 43 16.29 14.47 -13.34
N GLN A 44 16.28 13.14 -13.56
CA GLN A 44 17.32 12.41 -14.27
C GLN A 44 17.28 12.69 -15.78
N GLU A 45 16.07 12.75 -16.35
CA GLU A 45 15.86 13.03 -17.77
C GLU A 45 15.89 14.54 -18.10
N GLY A 46 15.84 15.41 -17.10
CA GLY A 46 15.81 16.88 -17.29
C GLY A 46 14.50 17.37 -17.92
N ILE A 47 13.37 16.71 -17.63
CA ILE A 47 12.04 17.01 -18.19
C ILE A 47 11.05 17.44 -17.09
N PRO A 48 9.95 18.11 -17.43
CA PRO A 48 8.88 18.41 -16.49
C PRO A 48 8.26 17.15 -15.86
N PHE A 49 7.76 17.26 -14.63
CA PHE A 49 7.09 16.15 -13.93
C PHE A 49 5.96 15.51 -14.77
N ALA A 50 5.14 16.31 -15.43
CA ALA A 50 4.04 15.80 -16.26
C ALA A 50 4.52 14.93 -17.43
N GLU A 51 5.68 15.24 -18.03
CA GLU A 51 6.29 14.40 -19.08
C GLU A 51 6.84 13.10 -18.47
N ALA A 52 7.49 13.17 -17.31
CA ALA A 52 7.97 11.99 -16.59
C ALA A 52 6.81 11.08 -16.18
N ALA A 53 5.73 11.63 -15.64
CA ALA A 53 4.51 10.90 -15.30
C ALA A 53 3.91 10.20 -16.53
N LYS A 54 3.92 10.88 -17.71
CA LYS A 54 3.47 10.26 -18.95
C LYS A 54 4.36 9.08 -19.35
N LEU A 55 5.68 9.20 -19.27
CA LEU A 55 6.60 8.09 -19.57
C LEU A 55 6.35 6.89 -18.66
N VAL A 56 6.13 7.14 -17.37
CA VAL A 56 5.81 6.10 -16.38
C VAL A 56 4.44 5.46 -16.68
N LYS A 57 3.44 6.26 -17.06
CA LYS A 57 2.13 5.75 -17.51
C LYS A 57 2.25 4.87 -18.75
N ASP A 58 3.07 5.28 -19.70
CA ASP A 58 3.29 4.54 -20.96
C ASP A 58 4.00 3.18 -20.72
N ILE A 59 4.73 3.00 -19.62
CA ILE A 59 5.24 1.69 -19.17
C ILE A 59 4.10 0.76 -18.78
N GLY A 60 3.03 1.29 -18.17
CA GLY A 60 1.85 0.53 -17.76
C GLY A 60 1.40 0.75 -16.32
N PHE A 61 2.10 1.56 -15.53
CA PHE A 61 1.67 1.88 -14.18
C PHE A 61 0.30 2.55 -14.17
N THR A 62 -0.59 2.09 -13.27
CA THR A 62 -1.97 2.59 -13.23
C THR A 62 -2.28 3.39 -11.97
N GLY A 63 -1.44 3.33 -10.95
CA GLY A 63 -1.60 4.08 -9.70
C GLY A 63 -0.31 4.71 -9.20
N ALA A 64 -0.44 5.62 -8.25
CA ALA A 64 0.67 6.26 -7.58
C ALA A 64 0.45 6.33 -6.06
N ASP A 65 1.52 6.09 -5.30
CA ASP A 65 1.61 6.41 -3.88
C ASP A 65 2.14 7.83 -3.74
N VAL A 66 1.40 8.70 -3.05
CA VAL A 66 1.63 10.14 -3.05
C VAL A 66 1.84 10.65 -1.64
N ARG A 67 2.90 11.42 -1.41
CA ARG A 67 3.11 12.06 -0.10
C ARG A 67 2.05 13.11 0.16
N VAL A 68 1.54 13.12 1.38
CA VAL A 68 0.72 14.23 1.87
C VAL A 68 1.52 15.53 1.72
N PHE A 69 0.89 16.56 1.18
CA PHE A 69 1.52 17.85 0.79
C PHE A 69 2.40 17.79 -0.48
N GLN A 70 2.21 16.80 -1.34
CA GLN A 70 2.74 16.84 -2.71
C GLN A 70 2.29 18.14 -3.41
N LYS A 71 3.05 18.59 -4.38
CA LYS A 71 2.70 19.80 -5.12
C LYS A 71 1.42 19.60 -5.94
N GLU A 72 0.54 20.58 -5.86
CA GLU A 72 -0.75 20.57 -6.54
C GLU A 72 -0.67 20.35 -8.06
N ASP A 73 0.35 20.91 -8.72
CA ASP A 73 0.56 20.73 -10.15
C ASP A 73 1.00 19.30 -10.51
N GLU A 74 1.70 18.63 -9.61
CA GLU A 74 2.10 17.24 -9.75
C GLU A 74 0.88 16.30 -9.57
N ILE A 75 0.04 16.54 -8.56
CA ILE A 75 -1.21 15.79 -8.35
C ILE A 75 -2.12 15.94 -9.57
N ARG A 76 -2.35 17.19 -10.04
CA ARG A 76 -3.15 17.43 -11.26
C ARG A 76 -2.57 16.77 -12.50
N ALA A 77 -1.24 16.64 -12.60
CA ALA A 77 -0.62 15.91 -13.71
C ALA A 77 -0.94 14.41 -13.65
N LEU A 78 -0.89 13.79 -12.46
CA LEU A 78 -1.29 12.40 -12.26
C LEU A 78 -2.76 12.19 -12.62
N ASP A 79 -3.66 13.05 -12.13
CA ASP A 79 -5.09 12.99 -12.41
C ASP A 79 -5.39 13.10 -13.91
N SER A 80 -4.74 14.05 -14.58
CA SER A 80 -4.94 14.27 -16.03
C SER A 80 -4.50 13.08 -16.89
N LEU A 81 -3.56 12.28 -16.39
CA LEU A 81 -3.07 11.06 -17.02
C LEU A 81 -3.87 9.82 -16.58
N GLY A 82 -4.84 9.96 -15.65
CA GLY A 82 -5.66 8.88 -15.16
C GLY A 82 -4.88 7.90 -14.26
N PHE A 83 -3.95 8.38 -13.43
CA PHE A 83 -3.43 7.58 -12.34
C PHE A 83 -4.49 7.45 -11.25
N GLU A 84 -4.66 6.24 -10.71
CA GLU A 84 -5.43 6.04 -9.50
C GLU A 84 -4.57 6.44 -8.28
N HIS A 85 -5.20 6.99 -7.24
CA HIS A 85 -4.57 7.31 -5.97
C HIS A 85 -4.46 6.02 -5.14
N ALA A 86 -3.30 5.34 -5.19
CA ALA A 86 -3.13 4.04 -4.60
C ALA A 86 -2.99 4.11 -3.07
N CYS A 87 -2.16 5.03 -2.56
CA CYS A 87 -1.98 5.30 -1.14
C CYS A 87 -1.48 6.73 -0.90
N ALA A 88 -2.02 7.42 0.10
CA ALA A 88 -1.41 8.64 0.65
C ALA A 88 -0.32 8.27 1.66
N ILE A 89 0.78 9.00 1.71
CA ILE A 89 1.90 8.76 2.63
C ILE A 89 2.11 10.00 3.50
N THR A 90 2.07 9.84 4.82
CA THR A 90 2.36 10.90 5.78
C THR A 90 3.43 10.50 6.78
N ASP A 91 4.29 11.45 7.15
CA ASP A 91 5.31 11.28 8.18
C ASP A 91 4.88 12.01 9.45
N ILE A 92 4.49 11.27 10.49
CA ILE A 92 4.10 11.85 11.79
C ILE A 92 4.90 11.19 12.91
N ASN A 93 5.80 11.95 13.54
CA ASN A 93 6.64 11.44 14.62
C ASN A 93 5.99 11.67 15.99
N TYR A 94 5.28 10.67 16.49
CA TYR A 94 4.60 10.71 17.78
C TYR A 94 5.51 10.67 19.01
N SER A 95 6.80 10.39 18.85
CA SER A 95 7.78 10.55 19.94
C SER A 95 8.00 12.02 20.32
N LYS A 96 7.58 12.96 19.46
CA LYS A 96 7.62 14.41 19.70
C LYS A 96 6.37 14.97 20.38
N GLY A 97 5.47 14.10 20.86
CA GLY A 97 4.23 14.49 21.53
C GLY A 97 3.00 14.50 20.62
N ASP A 98 2.04 15.35 20.95
CA ASP A 98 0.80 15.52 20.18
C ASP A 98 1.09 16.11 18.79
N GLN A 99 0.48 15.53 17.77
CA GLN A 99 0.68 15.87 16.36
C GLN A 99 -0.65 16.23 15.66
N LYS A 100 -1.64 16.65 16.43
CA LYS A 100 -3.00 16.86 15.95
C LYS A 100 -3.09 17.79 14.72
N GLU A 101 -2.26 18.80 14.62
CA GLU A 101 -2.24 19.70 13.46
C GLU A 101 -1.84 18.96 12.17
N LEU A 102 -0.84 18.06 12.25
CA LEU A 102 -0.42 17.23 11.10
C LEU A 102 -1.47 16.18 10.76
N GLU A 103 -2.12 15.59 11.77
CA GLU A 103 -3.24 14.67 11.57
C GLU A 103 -4.40 15.36 10.83
N ASP A 104 -4.79 16.56 11.26
CA ASP A 104 -5.86 17.33 10.63
C ASP A 104 -5.54 17.70 9.18
N LYS A 105 -4.30 18.12 8.90
CA LYS A 105 -3.82 18.39 7.54
C LYS A 105 -3.80 17.13 6.68
N THR A 106 -3.38 16.00 7.25
CA THR A 106 -3.37 14.71 6.54
C THR A 106 -4.77 14.29 6.12
N ILE A 107 -5.74 14.39 7.03
CA ILE A 107 -7.15 14.07 6.73
C ILE A 107 -7.70 15.01 5.66
N ALA A 108 -7.46 16.33 5.79
CA ALA A 108 -7.91 17.31 4.80
C ALA A 108 -7.34 17.03 3.40
N PHE A 109 -6.06 16.65 3.30
CA PHE A 109 -5.43 16.24 2.06
C PHE A 109 -6.10 15.01 1.45
N MET A 110 -6.38 14.00 2.27
CA MET A 110 -7.06 12.78 1.79
C MET A 110 -8.47 13.09 1.26
N ASP A 111 -9.22 13.93 1.99
CA ASP A 111 -10.56 14.37 1.57
C ASP A 111 -10.52 15.15 0.25
N GLU A 112 -9.58 16.08 0.13
CA GLU A 112 -9.45 16.97 -1.03
C GLU A 112 -9.09 16.21 -2.31
N HIS A 113 -8.18 15.22 -2.20
CA HIS A 113 -7.65 14.47 -3.34
C HIS A 113 -8.27 13.08 -3.50
N GLY A 114 -9.23 12.69 -2.66
CA GLY A 114 -9.96 11.44 -2.79
C GLY A 114 -9.15 10.17 -2.48
N PHE A 115 -8.18 10.25 -1.58
CA PHE A 115 -7.49 9.07 -1.07
C PHE A 115 -8.35 8.32 -0.05
N ASP A 116 -8.40 6.99 -0.14
CA ASP A 116 -9.08 6.11 0.80
C ASP A 116 -8.12 5.29 1.68
N ARG A 117 -6.82 5.36 1.38
CA ARG A 117 -5.74 4.65 2.08
C ARG A 117 -4.64 5.59 2.50
N LEU A 118 -4.14 5.38 3.71
CA LEU A 118 -3.06 6.15 4.33
C LEU A 118 -1.97 5.23 4.85
N LEU A 119 -0.74 5.43 4.40
CA LEU A 119 0.47 4.97 5.06
C LEU A 119 0.92 6.03 6.07
N LEU A 120 0.96 5.66 7.34
CA LEU A 120 1.53 6.44 8.42
C LEU A 120 2.97 5.98 8.68
N VAL A 121 3.95 6.76 8.25
CA VAL A 121 5.36 6.60 8.66
C VAL A 121 5.51 7.22 10.04
N THR A 122 5.81 6.39 11.05
CA THR A 122 5.79 6.80 12.47
C THR A 122 6.98 7.66 12.90
N GLY A 123 7.90 7.95 11.99
CA GLY A 123 9.15 8.66 12.24
C GLY A 123 10.18 7.81 13.00
N LEU A 124 11.31 8.43 13.30
CA LEU A 124 12.41 7.78 13.99
C LEU A 124 12.53 8.30 15.42
N LEU A 125 12.75 7.40 16.35
CA LEU A 125 13.14 7.75 17.72
C LEU A 125 14.50 8.47 17.72
N PRO A 126 14.78 9.34 18.71
CA PRO A 126 16.10 9.93 18.90
C PRO A 126 17.21 8.87 19.02
N GLU A 127 18.44 9.21 18.67
CA GLU A 127 19.58 8.27 18.73
C GLU A 127 19.88 7.79 20.14
N GLU A 128 19.75 8.68 21.11
CA GLU A 128 19.87 8.41 22.53
C GLU A 128 18.72 7.56 23.09
N GLY A 129 17.70 7.30 22.27
CA GLY A 129 16.47 6.65 22.69
C GLY A 129 15.54 7.55 23.51
N ILE A 130 14.43 6.99 23.94
CA ILE A 130 13.46 7.65 24.85
C ILE A 130 13.03 6.65 25.93
N PRO A 131 12.52 7.13 27.08
CA PRO A 131 11.98 6.26 28.12
C PRO A 131 10.87 5.34 27.56
N GLN A 132 10.77 4.13 28.10
CA GLN A 132 9.74 3.16 27.68
C GLN A 132 8.31 3.73 27.84
N SER A 133 8.06 4.59 28.83
CA SER A 133 6.79 5.28 29.00
C SER A 133 6.42 6.16 27.81
N GLU A 134 7.40 6.84 27.19
CA GLU A 134 7.19 7.67 26.01
C GLU A 134 6.92 6.81 24.76
N ILE A 135 7.52 5.63 24.67
CA ILE A 135 7.21 4.65 23.60
C ILE A 135 5.76 4.19 23.72
N VAL A 136 5.29 3.90 24.93
CA VAL A 136 3.89 3.54 25.17
C VAL A 136 2.95 4.67 24.76
N LEU A 137 3.24 5.91 25.20
CA LEU A 137 2.44 7.08 24.82
C LEU A 137 2.44 7.33 23.30
N ALA A 138 3.56 7.14 22.63
CA ALA A 138 3.63 7.25 21.17
C ALA A 138 2.70 6.22 20.46
N ARG A 139 2.69 4.97 20.93
CA ARG A 139 1.79 3.93 20.41
C ARG A 139 0.32 4.24 20.68
N GLU A 140 -0.01 4.77 21.85
CA GLU A 140 -1.38 5.19 22.18
C GLU A 140 -1.86 6.35 21.30
N ARG A 141 -1.00 7.32 20.99
CA ARG A 141 -1.29 8.41 20.05
C ARG A 141 -1.54 7.88 18.63
N ILE A 142 -0.71 6.94 18.14
CA ILE A 142 -0.91 6.25 16.86
C ILE A 142 -2.27 5.53 16.86
N ALA A 143 -2.62 4.81 17.93
CA ALA A 143 -3.88 4.10 18.04
C ALA A 143 -5.10 5.06 18.04
N ALA A 144 -4.97 6.21 18.68
CA ALA A 144 -6.01 7.25 18.68
C ALA A 144 -6.22 7.84 17.28
N PHE A 145 -5.12 8.15 16.57
CA PHE A 145 -5.19 8.61 15.18
C PHE A 145 -5.77 7.55 14.25
N ALA A 146 -5.33 6.30 14.38
CA ALA A 146 -5.86 5.18 13.60
C ALA A 146 -7.39 5.02 13.79
N THR A 147 -7.87 5.16 15.03
CA THR A 147 -9.30 5.12 15.33
C THR A 147 -10.04 6.28 14.67
N ARG A 148 -9.47 7.48 14.71
CA ARG A 148 -10.04 8.67 14.09
C ARG A 148 -10.16 8.53 12.57
N VAL A 149 -9.11 8.09 11.89
CA VAL A 149 -9.06 7.87 10.43
C VAL A 149 -10.08 6.81 10.02
N LYS A 150 -10.14 5.69 10.76
CA LYS A 150 -11.11 4.62 10.49
C LYS A 150 -12.56 5.09 10.65
N ASN A 151 -12.85 5.92 11.65
CA ASN A 151 -14.20 6.46 11.86
C ASN A 151 -14.66 7.39 10.73
N LEU A 152 -13.74 7.93 9.94
CA LEU A 152 -14.02 8.69 8.71
C LEU A 152 -14.21 7.79 7.49
N GLY A 153 -14.03 6.47 7.62
CA GLY A 153 -14.20 5.49 6.55
C GLY A 153 -12.92 5.16 5.78
N TYR A 154 -11.77 5.69 6.20
CA TYR A 154 -10.48 5.44 5.56
C TYR A 154 -9.74 4.23 6.14
N THR A 155 -8.84 3.67 5.36
CA THR A 155 -7.88 2.66 5.82
C THR A 155 -6.58 3.35 6.23
N ILE A 156 -6.07 3.04 7.42
CA ILE A 156 -4.77 3.51 7.89
C ILE A 156 -3.85 2.32 8.16
N MET A 157 -2.61 2.43 7.75
CA MET A 157 -1.59 1.40 7.83
C MET A 157 -0.27 1.99 8.29
N VAL A 158 0.57 1.18 8.90
CA VAL A 158 2.01 1.44 9.10
C VAL A 158 2.81 0.49 8.22
N GLU A 159 4.08 0.79 8.01
CA GLU A 159 5.00 -0.05 7.25
C GLU A 159 6.06 -0.65 8.18
N ASP A 160 6.48 -1.88 7.93
CA ASP A 160 7.75 -2.38 8.44
C ASP A 160 8.90 -1.54 7.89
N TYR A 161 9.82 -1.13 8.76
CA TYR A 161 10.76 -0.05 8.45
C TYR A 161 12.22 -0.45 8.62
N ASP A 162 13.09 0.03 7.76
CA ASP A 162 14.50 -0.36 7.65
C ASP A 162 15.43 0.25 8.73
N SER A 163 14.91 0.91 9.75
CA SER A 163 15.69 1.55 10.81
C SER A 163 15.37 1.00 12.20
N LYS A 164 16.40 0.60 12.93
CA LYS A 164 16.31 0.20 14.37
C LYS A 164 15.69 1.27 15.26
N ARG A 165 15.59 2.50 14.79
CA ARG A 165 14.96 3.62 15.50
C ARG A 165 13.47 3.74 15.23
N SER A 166 12.92 2.93 14.33
CA SER A 166 11.47 2.91 14.06
C SER A 166 10.71 2.10 15.12
N LEU A 167 9.47 2.51 15.40
CA LEU A 167 8.51 1.72 16.17
C LEU A 167 8.01 0.50 15.40
N CYS A 168 8.33 0.41 14.10
CA CYS A 168 7.91 -0.63 13.16
C CYS A 168 9.10 -1.39 12.56
N TYR A 169 10.25 -1.47 13.26
CA TYR A 169 11.48 -2.04 12.72
C TYR A 169 11.44 -3.55 12.49
N ASP A 170 10.78 -4.28 13.37
CA ASP A 170 10.71 -5.75 13.38
C ASP A 170 9.30 -6.23 13.76
N SER A 171 9.05 -7.53 13.61
CA SER A 171 7.75 -8.13 13.89
C SER A 171 7.32 -7.95 15.36
N GLU A 172 8.24 -8.00 16.32
CA GLU A 172 7.92 -7.83 17.74
C GLU A 172 7.41 -6.41 18.03
N ARG A 173 8.01 -5.39 17.41
CA ARG A 173 7.57 -3.99 17.56
C ARG A 173 6.23 -3.75 16.86
N LEU A 174 6.03 -4.34 15.69
CA LEU A 174 4.74 -4.30 14.97
C LEU A 174 3.64 -4.98 15.79
N ASP A 175 3.87 -6.18 16.32
CA ASP A 175 2.91 -6.89 17.19
C ASP A 175 2.58 -6.07 18.43
N SER A 176 3.58 -5.43 19.03
CA SER A 176 3.39 -4.54 20.18
C SER A 176 2.54 -3.31 19.80
N LEU A 177 2.71 -2.75 18.61
CA LEU A 177 1.88 -1.64 18.13
C LEU A 177 0.46 -2.11 17.82
N PHE A 178 0.30 -3.22 17.11
CA PHE A 178 -1.01 -3.78 16.77
C PHE A 178 -1.81 -4.24 17.98
N SER A 179 -1.15 -4.60 19.10
CA SER A 179 -1.83 -4.96 20.34
C SER A 179 -2.62 -3.80 20.95
N VAL A 180 -2.17 -2.55 20.73
CA VAL A 180 -2.84 -1.32 21.21
C VAL A 180 -3.64 -0.62 20.11
N ALA A 181 -3.32 -0.86 18.83
CA ALA A 181 -3.94 -0.25 17.66
C ALA A 181 -4.57 -1.32 16.75
N SER A 182 -5.65 -1.98 17.22
CA SER A 182 -6.27 -3.12 16.52
C SER A 182 -6.82 -2.78 15.14
N ASN A 183 -7.15 -1.50 14.88
CA ASN A 183 -7.67 -1.01 13.59
C ASN A 183 -6.57 -0.67 12.59
N LEU A 184 -5.30 -0.73 12.99
CA LEU A 184 -4.17 -0.40 12.14
C LEU A 184 -3.85 -1.59 11.23
N GLY A 185 -3.71 -1.32 9.93
CA GLY A 185 -3.24 -2.29 8.94
C GLY A 185 -1.73 -2.23 8.75
N LEU A 186 -1.23 -3.03 7.82
CA LEU A 186 0.16 -3.09 7.41
C LEU A 186 0.28 -2.76 5.92
N VAL A 187 1.17 -1.83 5.57
CA VAL A 187 1.85 -1.80 4.28
C VAL A 187 3.01 -2.77 4.40
N PHE A 188 2.95 -3.89 3.73
CA PHE A 188 4.01 -4.88 3.75
C PHE A 188 5.10 -4.47 2.76
N ASP A 189 6.28 -4.10 3.25
CA ASP A 189 7.46 -3.87 2.41
C ASP A 189 8.30 -5.14 2.32
N SER A 190 8.47 -5.65 1.11
CA SER A 190 9.17 -6.91 0.89
C SER A 190 10.67 -6.87 1.21
N GLY A 191 11.28 -5.69 1.24
CA GLY A 191 12.73 -5.52 1.39
C GLY A 191 13.18 -4.85 2.69
N ASN A 192 12.30 -4.64 3.67
CA ASN A 192 12.67 -3.98 4.93
C ASN A 192 12.95 -4.97 6.08
N PHE A 193 12.23 -6.08 6.20
CA PHE A 193 12.45 -7.09 7.25
C PHE A 193 13.87 -7.65 7.28
N ILE A 194 14.57 -7.66 6.15
CA ILE A 194 15.97 -8.10 6.04
C ILE A 194 16.92 -7.32 6.97
N PHE A 195 16.63 -6.04 7.25
CA PHE A 195 17.43 -5.22 8.17
C PHE A 195 17.34 -5.68 9.62
N ALA A 196 16.23 -6.34 9.98
CA ALA A 196 16.03 -6.99 11.26
C ALA A 196 16.51 -8.45 11.28
N GLY A 197 17.05 -8.95 10.16
CA GLY A 197 17.44 -10.35 9.99
C GLY A 197 16.25 -11.30 9.94
N GLN A 198 15.07 -10.80 9.55
CA GLN A 198 13.83 -11.57 9.46
C GLN A 198 13.53 -11.96 8.01
N ASP A 199 12.94 -13.14 7.81
CA ASP A 199 12.54 -13.64 6.50
C ASP A 199 11.22 -12.98 6.06
N ALA A 200 11.21 -12.38 4.87
CA ALA A 200 10.06 -11.65 4.35
C ALA A 200 8.82 -12.54 4.15
N LEU A 201 9.00 -13.81 3.72
CA LEU A 201 7.88 -14.74 3.53
C LEU A 201 7.29 -15.22 4.86
N GLU A 202 8.10 -15.39 5.88
CA GLU A 202 7.62 -15.69 7.23
C GLU A 202 6.80 -14.52 7.78
N GLN A 203 7.29 -13.29 7.61
CA GLN A 203 6.58 -12.09 8.07
C GLN A 203 5.30 -11.82 7.25
N LEU A 204 5.32 -12.06 5.95
CA LEU A 204 4.13 -12.02 5.11
C LEU A 204 3.01 -12.92 5.67
N LYS A 205 3.34 -14.16 6.03
CA LYS A 205 2.38 -15.12 6.60
C LYS A 205 1.91 -14.70 7.99
N HIS A 206 2.82 -14.16 8.81
CA HIS A 206 2.51 -13.70 10.16
C HIS A 206 1.50 -12.54 10.15
N PHE A 207 1.69 -11.57 9.26
CA PHE A 207 0.84 -10.37 9.18
C PHE A 207 -0.23 -10.40 8.12
N ARG A 208 -0.49 -11.53 7.46
CA ARG A 208 -1.39 -11.67 6.30
C ARG A 208 -2.73 -10.94 6.45
N ASP A 209 -3.39 -11.12 7.57
CA ASP A 209 -4.73 -10.56 7.83
C ASP A 209 -4.73 -9.04 8.05
N ARG A 210 -3.54 -8.43 8.12
CA ARG A 210 -3.37 -6.98 8.30
C ARG A 210 -2.89 -6.27 7.05
N ILE A 211 -2.46 -7.02 6.02
CA ILE A 211 -1.89 -6.43 4.80
C ILE A 211 -3.01 -5.77 4.00
N GLY A 212 -2.96 -4.44 3.92
CA GLY A 212 -3.88 -3.62 3.11
C GLY A 212 -3.23 -3.01 1.88
N HIS A 213 -1.88 -2.97 1.84
CA HIS A 213 -1.09 -2.43 0.74
C HIS A 213 0.27 -3.12 0.71
N VAL A 214 0.95 -3.13 -0.45
CA VAL A 214 2.23 -3.82 -0.60
C VAL A 214 3.22 -2.91 -1.32
N HIS A 215 4.37 -2.67 -0.68
CA HIS A 215 5.54 -2.12 -1.31
C HIS A 215 6.46 -3.25 -1.75
N LEU A 216 6.70 -3.35 -3.04
CA LEU A 216 7.70 -4.25 -3.59
C LEU A 216 9.03 -3.53 -3.63
N LYS A 217 9.94 -3.97 -2.79
CA LYS A 217 11.31 -3.50 -2.68
C LYS A 217 12.25 -4.68 -2.78
N ASP A 218 13.21 -4.62 -3.71
CA ASP A 218 14.20 -5.67 -3.88
C ASP A 218 15.59 -5.17 -3.50
N ARG A 219 16.39 -6.03 -2.90
CA ARG A 219 17.73 -5.74 -2.42
C ARG A 219 18.75 -6.55 -3.21
N LYS A 220 19.88 -5.94 -3.52
CA LYS A 220 20.89 -6.55 -4.40
C LYS A 220 21.43 -7.87 -3.86
N ALA A 221 21.72 -7.93 -2.57
CA ALA A 221 22.22 -9.13 -1.88
C ALA A 221 21.98 -9.02 -0.36
N GLN A 222 22.15 -10.12 0.38
CA GLN A 222 22.00 -10.15 1.83
C GLN A 222 22.96 -9.21 2.59
N ASP A 223 24.11 -8.93 2.00
CA ASP A 223 25.15 -8.03 2.51
C ASP A 223 25.24 -6.70 1.75
N ASP A 224 24.37 -6.48 0.76
CA ASP A 224 24.29 -5.25 -0.04
C ASP A 224 22.84 -4.77 -0.13
N MET A 225 22.46 -3.84 0.75
CA MET A 225 21.10 -3.30 0.88
C MET A 225 20.73 -2.28 -0.20
N THR A 226 21.54 -2.15 -1.26
CA THR A 226 21.19 -1.31 -2.41
C THR A 226 19.89 -1.81 -3.04
N CYS A 227 18.93 -0.91 -3.27
CA CYS A 227 17.73 -1.25 -4.04
C CYS A 227 18.09 -1.53 -5.49
N VAL A 228 17.47 -2.56 -6.04
CA VAL A 228 17.59 -2.96 -7.44
C VAL A 228 16.19 -3.10 -8.05
N PRO A 229 16.08 -3.17 -9.39
CA PRO A 229 14.80 -3.42 -10.03
C PRO A 229 14.12 -4.68 -9.49
N ILE A 230 12.82 -4.62 -9.27
CA ILE A 230 12.03 -5.69 -8.66
C ILE A 230 12.22 -7.01 -9.43
N GLY A 231 12.52 -8.08 -8.69
CA GLY A 231 12.77 -9.43 -9.25
C GLY A 231 14.17 -9.63 -9.80
N THR A 232 15.13 -8.73 -9.51
CA THR A 232 16.54 -8.88 -9.92
C THR A 232 17.50 -9.07 -8.76
N GLY A 233 17.01 -8.96 -7.52
CA GLY A 233 17.81 -9.04 -6.31
C GLY A 233 17.64 -10.35 -5.54
N CYS A 234 17.81 -10.27 -4.23
CA CYS A 234 17.79 -11.43 -3.34
C CYS A 234 16.47 -11.65 -2.58
N ILE A 235 15.53 -10.71 -2.67
CA ILE A 235 14.22 -10.85 -2.03
C ILE A 235 13.36 -11.82 -2.84
N PRO A 236 12.64 -12.76 -2.21
CA PRO A 236 11.84 -13.77 -2.91
C PRO A 236 10.52 -13.19 -3.47
N ILE A 237 10.63 -12.17 -4.32
CA ILE A 237 9.50 -11.40 -4.87
C ILE A 237 8.47 -12.31 -5.55
N GLY A 238 8.93 -13.33 -6.29
CA GLY A 238 8.03 -14.26 -6.97
C GLY A 238 7.15 -15.05 -6.00
N ASP A 239 7.72 -15.52 -4.89
CA ASP A 239 6.99 -16.27 -3.86
C ASP A 239 6.04 -15.35 -3.09
N ILE A 240 6.45 -14.10 -2.80
CA ILE A 240 5.62 -13.07 -2.16
C ILE A 240 4.39 -12.76 -3.01
N ILE A 241 4.56 -12.47 -4.30
CA ILE A 241 3.45 -12.19 -5.22
C ILE A 241 2.54 -13.42 -5.36
N SER A 242 3.11 -14.62 -5.48
CA SER A 242 2.35 -15.86 -5.59
C SER A 242 1.51 -16.13 -4.35
N ASP A 243 2.06 -15.95 -3.16
CA ASP A 243 1.37 -16.14 -1.88
C ASP A 243 0.22 -15.12 -1.71
N LEU A 244 0.46 -13.85 -1.98
CA LEU A 244 -0.56 -12.79 -1.93
C LEU A 244 -1.68 -13.05 -2.93
N SER A 245 -1.35 -13.34 -4.18
CA SER A 245 -2.34 -13.63 -5.23
C SER A 245 -3.15 -14.89 -4.90
N GLY A 246 -2.51 -15.93 -4.42
CA GLY A 246 -3.15 -17.17 -3.98
C GLY A 246 -4.06 -17.01 -2.77
N SER A 247 -3.81 -16.01 -1.92
CA SER A 247 -4.66 -15.65 -0.78
C SER A 247 -5.82 -14.71 -1.13
N GLY A 248 -5.92 -14.27 -2.39
CA GLY A 248 -6.98 -13.39 -2.87
C GLY A 248 -6.71 -11.90 -2.62
N TYR A 249 -5.46 -11.49 -2.46
CA TYR A 249 -5.09 -10.07 -2.38
C TYR A 249 -5.51 -9.33 -3.65
N GLN A 250 -6.24 -8.22 -3.50
CA GLN A 250 -6.77 -7.38 -4.58
C GLN A 250 -6.25 -5.94 -4.50
N GLY A 251 -5.24 -5.70 -3.66
CA GLY A 251 -4.63 -4.38 -3.47
C GLY A 251 -3.57 -4.08 -4.52
N TRP A 252 -2.80 -3.04 -4.25
CA TRP A 252 -1.73 -2.55 -5.12
C TRP A 252 -0.40 -3.25 -4.83
N PHE A 253 0.36 -3.47 -5.89
CA PHE A 253 1.79 -3.77 -5.83
C PHE A 253 2.54 -2.50 -6.22
N THR A 254 3.04 -1.77 -5.25
CA THR A 254 3.75 -0.51 -5.46
C THR A 254 5.24 -0.75 -5.60
N VAL A 255 5.84 -0.26 -6.67
CA VAL A 255 7.30 -0.30 -6.85
C VAL A 255 7.97 0.73 -5.97
N GLU A 256 8.88 0.27 -5.09
CA GLU A 256 9.72 1.10 -4.24
C GLU A 256 11.20 0.77 -4.44
N GLN A 257 11.94 1.64 -5.12
CA GLN A 257 13.35 1.41 -5.49
C GLN A 257 14.19 2.69 -5.40
N PHE A 258 14.30 3.23 -4.19
CA PHE A 258 15.08 4.44 -3.96
C PHE A 258 16.56 4.28 -4.32
N GLY A 259 17.20 5.37 -4.80
CA GLY A 259 18.63 5.42 -5.11
C GLY A 259 19.01 4.95 -6.52
N SER A 260 18.05 4.58 -7.36
CA SER A 260 18.30 4.28 -8.77
C SER A 260 18.93 5.49 -9.50
N ARG A 261 19.92 5.20 -10.35
CA ARG A 261 20.56 6.20 -11.21
C ARG A 261 19.94 6.25 -12.60
N ASN A 262 19.04 5.33 -12.90
CA ASN A 262 18.33 5.20 -14.18
C ASN A 262 16.89 4.80 -13.91
N MET A 263 16.16 5.69 -13.18
CA MET A 263 14.85 5.39 -12.59
C MET A 263 13.83 4.94 -13.64
N LEU A 264 13.83 5.53 -14.82
CA LEU A 264 12.87 5.17 -15.87
C LEU A 264 13.05 3.72 -16.34
N GLU A 265 14.28 3.31 -16.66
CA GLU A 265 14.59 1.96 -17.13
C GLU A 265 14.42 0.91 -16.02
N ASP A 266 14.84 1.25 -14.80
CA ASP A 266 14.66 0.39 -13.64
C ASP A 266 13.18 0.20 -13.29
N SER A 267 12.36 1.25 -13.43
CA SER A 267 10.89 1.16 -13.25
C SER A 267 10.26 0.28 -14.33
N LYS A 268 10.73 0.40 -15.58
CA LYS A 268 10.27 -0.47 -16.66
C LYS A 268 10.61 -1.93 -16.39
N THR A 269 11.84 -2.21 -15.99
CA THR A 269 12.31 -3.56 -15.65
C THR A 269 11.48 -4.14 -14.50
N SER A 270 11.22 -3.34 -13.45
CA SER A 270 10.39 -3.72 -12.30
C SER A 270 8.98 -4.06 -12.72
N TYR A 271 8.34 -3.19 -13.51
CA TYR A 271 6.99 -3.41 -14.03
C TYR A 271 6.89 -4.71 -14.84
N ASP A 272 7.78 -4.87 -15.83
CA ASP A 272 7.80 -6.06 -16.70
C ASP A 272 7.97 -7.37 -15.90
N ASN A 273 8.80 -7.35 -14.85
CA ASN A 273 8.99 -8.51 -13.97
C ASN A 273 7.75 -8.79 -13.10
N ILE A 274 7.15 -7.77 -12.52
CA ILE A 274 5.91 -7.91 -11.71
C ILE A 274 4.79 -8.50 -12.56
N ILE A 275 4.56 -7.97 -13.76
CA ILE A 275 3.51 -8.49 -14.66
C ILE A 275 3.75 -9.95 -15.03
N LYS A 276 5.00 -10.34 -15.34
CA LYS A 276 5.35 -11.74 -15.61
C LYS A 276 5.07 -12.67 -14.42
N LEU A 277 5.25 -12.18 -13.19
CA LEU A 277 5.04 -12.97 -11.97
C LEU A 277 3.55 -13.13 -11.66
N ILE A 278 2.74 -12.09 -11.88
CA ILE A 278 1.30 -12.11 -11.60
C ILE A 278 0.52 -12.92 -12.67
N THR A 279 1.01 -12.95 -13.92
CA THR A 279 0.32 -13.63 -15.04
C THR A 279 0.70 -15.10 -15.23
N LYS A 280 1.57 -15.64 -14.37
CA LYS A 280 1.92 -17.08 -14.35
C LYS A 280 0.92 -17.90 -13.58
#